data_77d0b4df16f0f9a05be6f8f0fd51aca6
#
_entry.id   77d0b4df16f0f9a05be6f8f0fd51aca6
#
_cell.length_a   1.000
_cell.length_b   1.000
_cell.length_c   1.000
_cell.angle_alpha   90.00
_cell.angle_beta   90.00
_cell.angle_gamma   90.00
#
_symmetry.space_group_name_H-M   'P 1'
#
loop_
_entity.id
_entity.type
_entity.pdbx_description
1 polymer ?
#
loop_
_entity_poly.entity_id
_entity_poly.type
_entity_poly.pdbx_seq_one_letter_code
_entity_poly.pdbx_strand_id
1 'polypeptide(L)'
;MKGSLPAELLEVLERSTTADYVTIDGRGQPVVWPLVPRYQAAEGCIDVTVSRVETDLRVALLFSDAVAMVLVQGTAHPENRGSADEIDVHVLPERVYVWRGSDLDAEPELYDAHVDEVRSAHNEEPEVGHAPPQGGGSVWDERLDALGARHPDAVLAFVGPDGFPFAVRVPVRAERDAGLVLVDADPVGAPIEPGLACLCADAPDRRGFHVLGDLDEDRGVWVLRPHRVADPVHAG
;
A
#
# COMPACT_ATOMS: atom_id res chain seq x y z
N MET A 1 -18.12 -23.63 -0.10
CA MET A 1 -16.92 -24.02 0.70
C MET A 1 -16.31 -22.71 1.17
N LYS A 2 -16.24 -22.45 2.48
CA LYS A 2 -15.54 -21.28 3.01
C LYS A 2 -14.09 -21.38 2.57
N GLY A 3 -13.64 -20.47 1.73
CA GLY A 3 -12.23 -20.34 1.42
C GLY A 3 -11.52 -19.81 2.66
N SER A 4 -11.08 -20.71 3.54
CA SER A 4 -10.18 -20.29 4.62
C SER A 4 -8.84 -19.96 4.00
N LEU A 5 -8.30 -18.82 4.37
CA LEU A 5 -6.91 -18.48 4.05
C LEU A 5 -5.99 -19.63 4.47
N PRO A 6 -4.93 -19.96 3.71
CA PRO A 6 -3.97 -20.99 4.08
C PRO A 6 -3.43 -20.76 5.49
N ALA A 7 -3.21 -21.85 6.25
CA ALA A 7 -2.76 -21.76 7.64
C ALA A 7 -1.44 -20.97 7.78
N GLU A 8 -0.53 -21.14 6.82
CA GLU A 8 0.75 -20.42 6.78
C GLU A 8 0.55 -18.91 6.64
N LEU A 9 -0.48 -18.49 5.91
CA LEU A 9 -0.82 -17.09 5.73
C LEU A 9 -1.37 -16.50 7.03
N LEU A 10 -2.24 -17.26 7.72
CA LEU A 10 -2.76 -16.85 9.03
C LEU A 10 -1.63 -16.65 10.03
N GLU A 11 -0.61 -17.50 10.01
CA GLU A 11 0.56 -17.35 10.86
C GLU A 11 1.36 -16.06 10.57
N VAL A 12 1.45 -15.62 9.31
CA VAL A 12 2.09 -14.33 8.97
C VAL A 12 1.27 -13.17 9.53
N LEU A 13 -0.05 -13.20 9.31
CA LEU A 13 -0.96 -12.16 9.81
C LEU A 13 -0.97 -12.07 11.35
N GLU A 14 -0.89 -13.20 12.05
CA GLU A 14 -0.85 -13.22 13.52
C GLU A 14 0.50 -12.80 14.09
N ARG A 15 1.61 -13.04 13.38
CA ARG A 15 2.97 -12.67 13.83
C ARG A 15 3.35 -11.24 13.50
N SER A 16 2.73 -10.66 12.48
CA SER A 16 3.07 -9.31 12.03
C SER A 16 2.58 -8.28 13.03
N THR A 17 3.51 -7.56 13.64
CA THR A 17 3.20 -6.51 14.60
C THR A 17 2.86 -5.18 13.96
N THR A 18 3.19 -5.00 12.69
CA THR A 18 2.93 -3.79 11.90
C THR A 18 2.53 -4.16 10.48
N ALA A 19 1.77 -3.29 9.86
CA ALA A 19 1.45 -3.35 8.44
C ALA A 19 1.46 -1.95 7.84
N ASP A 20 1.69 -1.87 6.54
CA ASP A 20 1.49 -0.65 5.76
C ASP A 20 0.05 -0.66 5.22
N TYR A 21 -0.80 0.18 5.80
CA TYR A 21 -2.19 0.37 5.38
C TYR A 21 -2.25 1.39 4.26
N VAL A 22 -2.82 1.02 3.14
CA VAL A 22 -2.90 1.85 1.94
C VAL A 22 -4.33 2.22 1.65
N THR A 23 -4.57 3.51 1.49
CA THR A 23 -5.85 4.09 1.08
C THR A 23 -5.67 4.92 -0.18
N ILE A 24 -6.78 5.28 -0.81
CA ILE A 24 -6.82 6.19 -1.96
C ILE A 24 -7.53 7.47 -1.51
N ASP A 25 -6.85 8.61 -1.57
CA ASP A 25 -7.47 9.88 -1.20
C ASP A 25 -8.49 10.37 -2.25
N GLY A 26 -9.25 11.41 -1.94
CA GLY A 26 -10.27 11.96 -2.83
C GLY A 26 -9.74 12.54 -4.17
N ARG A 27 -8.43 12.45 -4.42
CA ARG A 27 -7.79 12.84 -5.68
C ARG A 27 -7.26 11.64 -6.45
N GLY A 28 -7.48 10.42 -5.96
CA GLY A 28 -6.94 9.19 -6.54
C GLY A 28 -5.47 8.93 -6.15
N GLN A 29 -4.91 9.67 -5.19
CA GLN A 29 -3.54 9.49 -4.74
C GLN A 29 -3.48 8.38 -3.70
N PRO A 30 -2.69 7.31 -3.91
CA PRO A 30 -2.41 6.34 -2.86
C PRO A 30 -1.65 7.00 -1.70
N VAL A 31 -2.00 6.62 -0.49
CA VAL A 31 -1.34 7.09 0.74
C VAL A 31 -1.08 5.88 1.64
N VAL A 32 0.12 5.80 2.19
CA VAL A 32 0.56 4.70 3.06
C VAL A 32 0.54 5.14 4.52
N TRP A 33 0.01 4.29 5.39
CA TRP A 33 -0.08 4.54 6.84
C TRP A 33 0.50 3.33 7.58
N PRO A 34 1.69 3.41 8.18
CA PRO A 34 2.16 2.34 9.05
C PRO A 34 1.29 2.27 10.31
N LEU A 35 0.76 1.08 10.58
CA LEU A 35 -0.13 0.86 11.72
C LEU A 35 0.04 -0.54 12.33
N VAL A 36 -0.64 -0.79 13.44
CA VAL A 36 -0.67 -2.08 14.12
C VAL A 36 -2.02 -2.75 13.84
N PRO A 37 -2.07 -3.75 12.95
CA PRO A 37 -3.30 -4.47 12.63
C PRO A 37 -3.59 -5.55 13.68
N ARG A 38 -4.84 -5.99 13.75
CA ARG A 38 -5.26 -7.15 14.54
C ARG A 38 -6.12 -8.05 13.70
N TYR A 39 -5.65 -9.26 13.43
CA TYR A 39 -6.45 -10.26 12.73
C TYR A 39 -7.49 -10.89 13.65
N GLN A 40 -8.76 -10.89 13.23
CA GLN A 40 -9.90 -11.49 13.92
C GLN A 40 -10.30 -12.81 13.22
N ALA A 41 -9.64 -13.89 13.61
CA ALA A 41 -9.82 -15.19 12.96
C ALA A 41 -11.29 -15.69 12.97
N ALA A 42 -12.06 -15.38 14.02
CA ALA A 42 -13.46 -15.80 14.14
C ALA A 42 -14.37 -15.06 13.13
N GLU A 43 -14.03 -13.84 12.78
CA GLU A 43 -14.81 -12.95 11.91
C GLU A 43 -14.24 -12.91 10.48
N GLY A 44 -12.98 -13.32 10.31
CA GLY A 44 -12.28 -13.31 9.03
C GLY A 44 -11.95 -11.89 8.56
N CYS A 45 -11.81 -10.94 9.49
CA CYS A 45 -11.48 -9.56 9.19
C CYS A 45 -10.16 -9.12 9.84
N ILE A 46 -9.66 -7.96 9.42
CA ILE A 46 -8.49 -7.32 10.02
C ILE A 46 -8.92 -5.98 10.59
N ASP A 47 -8.76 -5.82 11.90
CA ASP A 47 -9.04 -4.57 12.58
C ASP A 47 -7.84 -3.65 12.49
N VAL A 48 -8.11 -2.40 12.20
CA VAL A 48 -7.14 -1.30 12.23
C VAL A 48 -7.76 -0.08 12.89
N THR A 49 -6.94 0.75 13.53
CA THR A 49 -7.37 2.04 14.08
C THR A 49 -6.71 3.15 13.28
N VAL A 50 -7.50 4.08 12.76
CA VAL A 50 -7.05 5.19 11.91
C VAL A 50 -7.59 6.52 12.43
N SER A 51 -6.90 7.62 12.11
CA SER A 51 -7.37 8.96 12.49
C SER A 51 -8.42 9.52 11.51
N ARG A 52 -8.55 8.94 10.32
CA ARG A 52 -9.58 9.30 9.34
C ARG A 52 -9.84 8.14 8.39
N VAL A 53 -11.02 8.14 7.80
CA VAL A 53 -11.41 7.23 6.73
C VAL A 53 -11.57 8.04 5.45
N GLU A 54 -11.01 7.56 4.35
CA GLU A 54 -11.19 8.14 3.03
C GLU A 54 -12.57 7.80 2.45
N THR A 55 -12.99 8.51 1.43
CA THR A 55 -14.28 8.25 0.76
C THR A 55 -14.24 6.97 -0.08
N ASP A 56 -13.07 6.63 -0.62
CA ASP A 56 -12.84 5.33 -1.25
C ASP A 56 -12.55 4.31 -0.14
N LEU A 57 -13.42 3.31 -0.04
CA LEU A 57 -13.31 2.27 0.99
C LEU A 57 -12.45 1.08 0.56
N ARG A 58 -11.94 1.08 -0.68
CA ARG A 58 -10.97 0.09 -1.13
C ARG A 58 -9.63 0.35 -0.45
N VAL A 59 -9.09 -0.68 0.15
CA VAL A 59 -7.85 -0.58 0.94
C VAL A 59 -6.93 -1.75 0.66
N ALA A 60 -5.67 -1.59 1.01
CA ALA A 60 -4.72 -2.68 1.06
C ALA A 60 -3.92 -2.64 2.36
N LEU A 61 -3.48 -3.81 2.81
CA LEU A 61 -2.60 -4.00 3.96
C LEU A 61 -1.39 -4.82 3.51
N LEU A 62 -0.22 -4.23 3.56
CA LEU A 62 1.03 -4.91 3.26
C LEU A 62 1.71 -5.35 4.56
N PHE A 63 1.86 -6.64 4.71
CA PHE A 63 2.64 -7.28 5.76
C PHE A 63 3.96 -7.74 5.17
N SER A 64 5.06 -7.45 5.82
CA SER A 64 6.37 -7.92 5.38
C SER A 64 7.21 -8.37 6.56
N ASP A 65 7.79 -9.55 6.46
CA ASP A 65 8.81 -10.06 7.36
C ASP A 65 10.01 -10.58 6.56
N ALA A 66 10.98 -11.20 7.24
CA ALA A 66 12.17 -11.73 6.58
C ALA A 66 11.90 -12.97 5.68
N VAL A 67 10.69 -13.53 5.73
CA VAL A 67 10.34 -14.81 5.09
C VAL A 67 9.30 -14.65 3.99
N ALA A 68 8.41 -13.69 4.12
CA ALA A 68 7.30 -13.48 3.20
C ALA A 68 6.85 -12.02 3.14
N MET A 69 6.26 -11.66 2.02
CA MET A 69 5.49 -10.43 1.85
C MET A 69 4.06 -10.83 1.51
N VAL A 70 3.10 -10.23 2.19
CA VAL A 70 1.67 -10.52 2.02
C VAL A 70 0.92 -9.22 1.84
N LEU A 71 0.22 -9.09 0.72
CA LEU A 71 -0.70 -8.00 0.46
C LEU A 71 -2.13 -8.50 0.58
N VAL A 72 -2.90 -7.88 1.45
CA VAL A 72 -4.35 -8.12 1.58
C VAL A 72 -5.08 -6.93 0.99
N GLN A 73 -5.83 -7.15 -0.06
CA GLN A 73 -6.76 -6.16 -0.61
C GLN A 73 -8.17 -6.44 -0.09
N GLY A 74 -8.93 -5.39 0.20
CA GLY A 74 -10.28 -5.54 0.71
C GLY A 74 -11.02 -4.22 0.84
N THR A 75 -12.20 -4.30 1.46
CA THR A 75 -13.06 -3.15 1.72
C THR A 75 -13.03 -2.78 3.20
N ALA A 76 -12.86 -1.49 3.47
CA ALA A 76 -12.86 -0.91 4.81
C ALA A 76 -14.30 -0.65 5.29
N HIS A 77 -14.62 -1.09 6.49
CA HIS A 77 -15.89 -0.85 7.18
C HIS A 77 -15.64 -0.08 8.47
N PRO A 78 -15.81 1.25 8.48
CA PRO A 78 -15.57 2.05 9.67
C PRO A 78 -16.64 1.77 10.75
N GLU A 79 -16.19 1.57 11.99
CA GLU A 79 -17.05 1.48 13.16
C GLU A 79 -16.86 2.72 14.07
N ASN A 80 -17.95 3.38 14.41
CA ASN A 80 -17.94 4.56 15.30
C ASN A 80 -17.82 4.15 16.78
N ARG A 81 -16.77 3.42 17.15
CA ARG A 81 -16.53 2.99 18.54
C ARG A 81 -15.33 3.65 19.21
N GLY A 82 -14.55 4.41 18.45
CA GLY A 82 -13.35 5.05 18.94
C GLY A 82 -13.57 6.35 19.70
N SER A 83 -12.48 6.93 20.16
CA SER A 83 -12.46 8.31 20.64
C SER A 83 -12.76 9.28 19.51
N ALA A 84 -12.94 10.58 19.80
CA ALA A 84 -13.22 11.59 18.78
C ALA A 84 -12.15 11.67 17.67
N ASP A 85 -10.94 11.17 17.94
CA ASP A 85 -9.76 11.26 17.07
C ASP A 85 -9.33 9.90 16.50
N GLU A 86 -10.01 8.80 16.85
CA GLU A 86 -9.66 7.45 16.42
C GLU A 86 -10.91 6.72 15.91
N ILE A 87 -10.79 6.08 14.77
CA ILE A 87 -11.84 5.32 14.11
C ILE A 87 -11.37 3.87 13.98
N ASP A 88 -12.11 2.95 14.55
CA ASP A 88 -11.88 1.54 14.33
C ASP A 88 -12.48 1.15 12.98
N VAL A 89 -11.70 0.41 12.20
CA VAL A 89 -12.06 -0.03 10.85
C VAL A 89 -11.88 -1.53 10.75
N HIS A 90 -12.92 -2.23 10.31
CA HIS A 90 -12.83 -3.62 9.92
C HIS A 90 -12.52 -3.71 8.43
N VAL A 91 -11.40 -4.29 8.07
CA VAL A 91 -11.04 -4.59 6.69
C VAL A 91 -11.49 -6.02 6.38
N LEU A 92 -12.42 -6.16 5.44
CA LEU A 92 -12.86 -7.45 4.93
C LEU A 92 -11.97 -7.84 3.74
N PRO A 93 -11.14 -8.89 3.87
CA PRO A 93 -10.27 -9.36 2.79
C PRO A 93 -11.08 -9.86 1.59
N GLU A 94 -10.68 -9.44 0.39
CA GLU A 94 -11.23 -9.91 -0.88
C GLU A 94 -10.20 -10.72 -1.66
N ARG A 95 -8.93 -10.27 -1.65
CA ARG A 95 -7.81 -10.90 -2.35
C ARG A 95 -6.55 -10.83 -1.50
N VAL A 96 -5.75 -11.86 -1.61
CA VAL A 96 -4.47 -11.94 -0.90
C VAL A 96 -3.39 -12.39 -1.85
N TYR A 97 -2.33 -11.58 -1.97
CA TYR A 97 -1.13 -11.89 -2.73
C TYR A 97 -0.03 -12.28 -1.77
N VAL A 98 0.68 -13.36 -2.07
CA VAL A 98 1.74 -13.90 -1.21
C VAL A 98 3.02 -14.09 -2.02
N TRP A 99 4.07 -13.41 -1.62
CA TRP A 99 5.44 -13.64 -2.08
C TRP A 99 6.18 -14.45 -1.02
N ARG A 100 6.77 -15.59 -1.40
CA ARG A 100 7.48 -16.47 -0.47
C ARG A 100 8.99 -16.37 -0.70
N GLY A 101 9.73 -16.27 0.42
CA GLY A 101 11.18 -16.20 0.43
C GLY A 101 11.74 -14.82 0.11
N SER A 102 13.07 -14.77 0.05
CA SER A 102 13.81 -13.55 -0.33
C SER A 102 13.83 -13.32 -1.84
N ASP A 103 13.25 -14.23 -2.60
CA ASP A 103 13.22 -14.19 -4.06
C ASP A 103 11.92 -13.51 -4.50
N LEU A 104 11.96 -12.19 -4.58
CA LEU A 104 10.86 -11.36 -5.08
C LEU A 104 10.68 -11.51 -6.61
N ASP A 105 11.54 -12.30 -7.28
CA ASP A 105 11.46 -12.55 -8.72
C ASP A 105 10.34 -13.52 -9.10
N ALA A 106 9.68 -14.13 -8.12
CA ALA A 106 8.55 -15.02 -8.36
C ALA A 106 7.23 -14.26 -8.40
N GLU A 107 6.35 -14.62 -9.34
CA GLU A 107 4.97 -14.13 -9.32
C GLU A 107 4.29 -14.48 -7.98
N PRO A 108 3.50 -13.54 -7.41
CA PRO A 108 2.80 -13.81 -6.17
C PRO A 108 1.74 -14.91 -6.34
N GLU A 109 1.59 -15.75 -5.34
CA GLU A 109 0.44 -16.63 -5.25
C GLU A 109 -0.81 -15.80 -4.90
N LEU A 110 -1.87 -15.91 -5.70
CA LEU A 110 -3.13 -15.20 -5.48
C LEU A 110 -4.16 -16.13 -4.83
N TYR A 111 -4.78 -15.66 -3.75
CA TYR A 111 -5.86 -16.32 -3.04
C TYR A 111 -7.10 -15.41 -3.03
N ASP A 112 -8.25 -15.95 -3.44
CA ASP A 112 -9.53 -15.29 -3.25
C ASP A 112 -10.02 -15.50 -1.82
N ALA A 113 -10.09 -14.45 -1.05
CA ALA A 113 -10.66 -14.47 0.29
C ALA A 113 -12.18 -14.30 0.20
N HIS A 114 -12.90 -15.36 -0.18
CA HIS A 114 -14.36 -15.33 -0.17
C HIS A 114 -14.87 -15.37 1.26
N VAL A 115 -15.28 -14.24 1.78
CA VAL A 115 -16.21 -14.16 2.90
C VAL A 115 -17.61 -14.33 2.29
N ASP A 116 -18.24 -15.51 2.52
CA ASP A 116 -19.61 -15.75 2.13
C ASP A 116 -20.52 -14.65 2.70
N GLU A 117 -21.19 -13.92 1.80
CA GLU A 117 -22.37 -13.09 2.03
C GLU A 117 -22.28 -11.90 3.00
N VAL A 118 -21.61 -10.82 2.60
CA VAL A 118 -22.19 -9.48 2.71
C VAL A 118 -22.02 -8.77 1.36
N ARG A 119 -22.68 -9.25 0.33
CA ARG A 119 -22.95 -8.46 -0.87
C ARG A 119 -24.03 -7.43 -0.54
N SER A 120 -23.68 -6.38 0.13
CA SER A 120 -24.49 -5.16 0.19
C SER A 120 -24.09 -4.30 -1.01
N ALA A 121 -24.99 -4.29 -1.96
CA ALA A 121 -25.25 -3.30 -2.99
C ALA A 121 -24.52 -1.95 -2.83
N HIS A 122 -23.31 -1.83 -3.34
CA HIS A 122 -22.69 -0.57 -3.75
C HIS A 122 -21.69 -0.87 -4.88
N ASN A 123 -22.21 -1.46 -5.99
CA ASN A 123 -21.52 -1.46 -7.25
C ASN A 123 -22.05 -0.30 -8.09
N GLU A 124 -21.81 0.92 -7.66
CA GLU A 124 -21.58 2.01 -8.60
C GLU A 124 -20.05 2.11 -8.71
N GLU A 125 -19.54 1.64 -9.84
CA GLU A 125 -18.15 1.92 -10.21
C GLU A 125 -17.97 3.44 -10.15
N PRO A 126 -17.17 3.98 -9.21
CA PRO A 126 -16.81 5.38 -9.31
C PRO A 126 -15.99 5.48 -10.61
N GLU A 127 -16.47 6.27 -11.57
CA GLU A 127 -15.59 6.77 -12.62
C GLU A 127 -14.43 7.46 -11.93
N VAL A 128 -13.32 6.74 -11.79
CA VAL A 128 -12.06 7.33 -11.34
C VAL A 128 -11.59 8.21 -12.49
N GLY A 129 -12.06 9.44 -12.48
CA GLY A 129 -11.54 10.47 -13.33
C GLY A 129 -10.08 10.66 -12.97
N HIS A 130 -9.19 10.08 -13.75
CA HIS A 130 -7.77 10.35 -13.69
C HIS A 130 -7.61 11.84 -13.99
N ALA A 131 -7.51 12.65 -12.95
CA ALA A 131 -7.09 14.03 -13.13
C ALA A 131 -5.68 13.98 -13.74
N PRO A 132 -5.45 14.61 -14.89
CA PRO A 132 -4.13 14.63 -15.49
C PRO A 132 -3.18 15.29 -14.50
N PRO A 133 -1.91 14.81 -14.40
CA PRO A 133 -0.92 15.37 -13.52
C PRO A 133 -0.84 16.88 -13.79
N GLN A 134 -1.04 17.68 -12.76
CA GLN A 134 -0.79 19.11 -12.85
C GLN A 134 0.72 19.24 -12.92
N GLY A 135 1.25 19.54 -14.09
CA GLY A 135 2.68 19.70 -14.40
C GLY A 135 3.36 20.76 -13.52
N GLY A 136 3.52 20.43 -12.26
CA GLY A 136 4.39 21.08 -11.31
C GLY A 136 5.80 20.54 -11.54
N GLY A 137 6.80 21.43 -11.64
CA GLY A 137 8.19 21.00 -11.73
C GLY A 137 8.53 20.03 -10.59
N SER A 138 9.41 19.07 -10.87
CA SER A 138 9.89 18.11 -9.89
C SER A 138 10.34 18.83 -8.61
N VAL A 139 9.76 18.45 -7.48
CA VAL A 139 10.12 18.98 -6.17
C VAL A 139 11.20 18.08 -5.59
N TRP A 140 12.45 18.56 -5.57
CA TRP A 140 13.51 17.84 -4.89
C TRP A 140 13.58 18.25 -3.42
N ASP A 141 13.57 17.26 -2.54
CA ASP A 141 13.74 17.41 -1.10
C ASP A 141 15.02 16.67 -0.68
N GLU A 142 15.81 17.25 0.22
CA GLU A 142 17.08 16.64 0.66
C GLU A 142 16.91 15.25 1.31
N ARG A 143 15.71 14.92 1.80
CA ARG A 143 15.39 13.59 2.31
C ARG A 143 15.51 12.51 1.23
N LEU A 144 15.23 12.86 -0.02
CA LEU A 144 15.36 11.94 -1.16
C LEU A 144 16.80 11.46 -1.36
N ASP A 145 17.80 12.26 -0.98
CA ASP A 145 19.21 11.85 -1.07
C ASP A 145 19.55 10.64 -0.17
N ALA A 146 18.66 10.34 0.78
CA ALA A 146 18.82 9.16 1.65
C ALA A 146 18.31 7.85 1.00
N LEU A 147 17.49 7.94 -0.06
CA LEU A 147 17.01 6.76 -0.78
C LEU A 147 18.17 6.02 -1.45
N GLY A 148 18.16 4.71 -1.37
CA GLY A 148 19.23 3.83 -1.83
C GLY A 148 20.37 3.65 -0.82
N ALA A 149 20.74 4.68 -0.07
CA ALA A 149 21.84 4.60 0.91
C ALA A 149 21.37 4.25 2.33
N ARG A 150 20.33 4.94 2.81
CA ARG A 150 19.74 4.73 4.15
C ARG A 150 18.43 3.97 4.11
N HIS A 151 17.71 4.08 2.99
CA HIS A 151 16.47 3.40 2.70
C HIS A 151 16.65 2.65 1.38
N PRO A 152 17.32 1.47 1.40
CA PRO A 152 17.56 0.70 0.18
C PRO A 152 16.24 0.20 -0.42
N ASP A 153 15.26 -0.04 0.44
CA ASP A 153 13.92 -0.47 0.07
C ASP A 153 12.89 0.53 0.57
N ALA A 154 11.80 0.67 -0.18
CA ALA A 154 10.65 1.46 0.20
C ALA A 154 9.35 0.72 -0.16
N VAL A 155 8.25 1.06 0.48
CA VAL A 155 6.94 0.59 0.08
C VAL A 155 6.46 1.48 -1.05
N LEU A 156 6.30 0.90 -2.25
CA LEU A 156 5.64 1.53 -3.38
C LEU A 156 4.15 1.21 -3.32
N ALA A 157 3.31 2.23 -3.24
CA ALA A 157 1.86 2.11 -3.33
C ALA A 157 1.35 2.81 -4.59
N PHE A 158 0.46 2.14 -5.32
CA PHE A 158 -0.17 2.60 -6.55
C PHE A 158 -1.59 2.06 -6.66
N VAL A 159 -2.36 2.51 -7.63
CA VAL A 159 -3.69 1.94 -7.92
C VAL A 159 -3.53 0.90 -9.02
N GLY A 160 -3.95 -0.33 -8.75
CA GLY A 160 -3.91 -1.42 -9.73
C GLY A 160 -4.98 -1.25 -10.82
N PRO A 161 -4.90 -2.06 -11.91
CA PRO A 161 -5.83 -1.98 -13.04
C PRO A 161 -7.29 -2.26 -12.67
N ASP A 162 -7.53 -2.90 -11.55
CA ASP A 162 -8.86 -3.19 -10.99
C ASP A 162 -9.36 -2.08 -10.05
N GLY A 163 -8.60 -1.00 -9.91
CA GLY A 163 -8.92 0.14 -9.06
C GLY A 163 -8.65 -0.06 -7.57
N PHE A 164 -8.17 -1.22 -7.13
CA PHE A 164 -7.73 -1.41 -5.74
C PHE A 164 -6.35 -0.81 -5.51
N PRO A 165 -6.07 -0.27 -4.32
CA PRO A 165 -4.71 0.07 -3.97
C PRO A 165 -3.85 -1.20 -3.93
N PHE A 166 -2.64 -1.07 -4.41
CA PHE A 166 -1.63 -2.11 -4.41
C PHE A 166 -0.37 -1.60 -3.71
N ALA A 167 0.31 -2.45 -2.99
CA ALA A 167 1.57 -2.08 -2.34
C ALA A 167 2.57 -3.22 -2.41
N VAL A 168 3.82 -2.86 -2.65
CA VAL A 168 4.96 -3.79 -2.67
C VAL A 168 6.18 -3.11 -2.08
N ARG A 169 7.07 -3.89 -1.49
CA ARG A 169 8.38 -3.40 -1.06
C ARG A 169 9.37 -3.58 -2.19
N VAL A 170 10.00 -2.51 -2.60
CA VAL A 170 10.89 -2.46 -3.78
C VAL A 170 12.18 -1.72 -3.46
N PRO A 171 13.30 -2.13 -4.06
CA PRO A 171 14.52 -1.34 -4.04
C PRO A 171 14.30 0.02 -4.73
N VAL A 172 14.90 1.06 -4.16
CA VAL A 172 14.76 2.43 -4.67
C VAL A 172 16.10 3.15 -4.67
N ARG A 173 16.26 4.10 -5.61
CA ARG A 173 17.44 4.94 -5.68
C ARG A 173 17.08 6.35 -6.18
N ALA A 174 17.54 7.35 -5.48
CA ALA A 174 17.36 8.73 -5.89
C ALA A 174 18.36 9.13 -6.99
N GLU A 175 17.88 9.81 -8.02
CA GLU A 175 18.67 10.41 -9.10
C GLU A 175 18.46 11.93 -9.11
N ARG A 176 19.24 12.62 -8.29
CA ARG A 176 19.07 14.06 -8.01
C ARG A 176 19.15 14.92 -9.27
N ASP A 177 20.13 14.65 -10.14
CA ASP A 177 20.36 15.43 -11.36
C ASP A 177 19.19 15.29 -12.36
N ALA A 178 18.51 14.17 -12.33
CA ALA A 178 17.32 13.90 -13.14
C ALA A 178 16.02 14.33 -12.44
N GLY A 179 16.06 14.61 -11.13
CA GLY A 179 14.90 14.98 -10.34
C GLY A 179 13.87 13.84 -10.20
N LEU A 180 14.34 12.59 -10.14
CA LEU A 180 13.49 11.40 -10.08
C LEU A 180 14.01 10.35 -9.12
N VAL A 181 13.15 9.39 -8.76
CA VAL A 181 13.50 8.20 -8.00
C VAL A 181 13.33 6.99 -8.92
N LEU A 182 14.40 6.21 -9.06
CA LEU A 182 14.35 4.92 -9.73
C LEU A 182 13.71 3.90 -8.79
N VAL A 183 12.83 3.08 -9.35
CA VAL A 183 12.09 2.05 -8.66
C VAL A 183 12.38 0.73 -9.35
N ASP A 184 13.02 -0.19 -8.66
CA ASP A 184 13.32 -1.53 -9.16
C ASP A 184 12.16 -2.47 -8.81
N ALA A 185 11.14 -2.48 -9.65
CA ALA A 185 9.90 -3.21 -9.40
C ALA A 185 9.72 -4.43 -10.33
N ASP A 186 10.59 -4.60 -11.31
CA ASP A 186 10.52 -5.73 -12.26
C ASP A 186 10.48 -7.11 -11.56
N PRO A 187 11.27 -7.35 -10.49
CA PRO A 187 11.30 -8.65 -9.84
C PRO A 187 10.00 -9.02 -9.10
N VAL A 188 9.15 -8.05 -8.81
CA VAL A 188 8.04 -8.26 -7.86
C VAL A 188 6.79 -8.88 -8.50
N GLY A 189 6.70 -8.94 -9.84
CA GLY A 189 5.53 -9.46 -10.54
C GLY A 189 4.24 -8.69 -10.22
N ALA A 190 4.35 -7.44 -9.75
CA ALA A 190 3.20 -6.60 -9.43
C ALA A 190 2.58 -6.00 -10.71
N PRO A 191 1.25 -5.82 -10.76
CA PRO A 191 0.55 -5.24 -11.92
C PRO A 191 0.70 -3.72 -11.93
N ILE A 192 1.93 -3.23 -12.08
CA ILE A 192 2.24 -1.80 -12.05
C ILE A 192 1.78 -1.14 -13.35
N GLU A 193 1.08 -0.02 -13.21
CA GLU A 193 0.67 0.85 -14.32
C GLU A 193 1.13 2.29 -14.06
N PRO A 194 1.38 3.08 -15.13
CA PRO A 194 1.64 4.50 -14.97
C PRO A 194 0.50 5.23 -14.28
N GLY A 195 0.83 6.11 -13.33
CA GLY A 195 -0.18 6.87 -12.59
C GLY A 195 0.36 7.50 -11.31
N LEU A 196 -0.56 7.93 -10.45
CA LEU A 196 -0.19 8.47 -9.14
C LEU A 196 0.33 7.35 -8.24
N ALA A 197 1.44 7.61 -7.55
CA ALA A 197 2.02 6.67 -6.61
C ALA A 197 2.57 7.35 -5.35
N CYS A 198 2.73 6.56 -4.31
CA CYS A 198 3.37 6.94 -3.06
C CYS A 198 4.52 5.99 -2.78
N LEU A 199 5.71 6.51 -2.49
CA LEU A 199 6.78 5.76 -1.85
C LEU A 199 6.78 6.10 -0.37
N CYS A 200 6.72 5.09 0.48
CA CYS A 200 6.92 5.21 1.91
C CYS A 200 8.31 4.66 2.25
N ALA A 201 9.21 5.56 2.62
CA ALA A 201 10.54 5.21 3.09
C ALA A 201 10.51 5.07 4.61
N ASP A 202 10.49 3.84 5.10
CA ASP A 202 10.53 3.55 6.52
C ASP A 202 11.91 3.77 7.10
N ALA A 203 11.97 4.28 8.31
CA ALA A 203 13.20 4.30 9.08
C ALA A 203 13.00 3.55 10.41
N PRO A 204 14.01 2.81 10.89
CA PRO A 204 13.95 2.12 12.18
C PRO A 204 13.69 3.07 13.36
N ASP A 205 14.01 4.36 13.20
CA ASP A 205 13.83 5.42 14.20
C ASP A 205 12.49 6.18 14.03
N ARG A 206 11.55 5.66 13.23
CA ARG A 206 10.24 6.28 12.89
C ARG A 206 10.35 7.65 12.19
N ARG A 207 11.49 7.97 11.61
CA ARG A 207 11.71 9.17 10.80
C ARG A 207 11.55 8.87 9.30
N GLY A 208 10.60 8.02 8.96
CA GLY A 208 10.22 7.78 7.59
C GLY A 208 9.66 9.04 6.91
N PHE A 209 9.53 9.01 5.60
CA PHE A 209 8.87 10.06 4.83
C PHE A 209 8.13 9.46 3.63
N HIS A 210 7.13 10.19 3.17
CA HIS A 210 6.37 9.84 1.97
C HIS A 210 6.83 10.68 0.79
N VAL A 211 6.96 10.04 -0.36
CA VAL A 211 7.20 10.70 -1.64
C VAL A 211 5.97 10.46 -2.51
N LEU A 212 5.21 11.50 -2.75
CA LEU A 212 4.05 11.47 -3.65
C LEU A 212 4.49 11.94 -5.03
N GLY A 213 4.11 11.22 -6.08
CA GLY A 213 4.56 11.55 -7.41
C GLY A 213 3.82 10.80 -8.51
N ASP A 214 4.24 11.07 -9.73
CA ASP A 214 3.81 10.35 -10.91
C ASP A 214 4.78 9.19 -11.17
N LEU A 215 4.25 7.97 -11.19
CA LEU A 215 4.98 6.77 -11.57
C LEU A 215 4.82 6.56 -13.08
N ASP A 216 5.91 6.33 -13.75
CA ASP A 216 5.95 6.11 -15.20
C ASP A 216 7.04 5.09 -15.55
N GLU A 217 6.98 4.51 -16.74
CA GLU A 217 8.01 3.65 -17.26
C GLU A 217 8.87 4.42 -18.26
N ASP A 218 10.16 4.58 -17.98
CA ASP A 218 11.13 5.18 -18.89
C ASP A 218 12.17 4.12 -19.32
N ARG A 219 12.07 3.67 -20.58
CA ARG A 219 12.98 2.70 -21.21
C ARG A 219 13.12 1.36 -20.46
N GLY A 220 12.01 0.84 -19.95
CA GLY A 220 11.99 -0.41 -19.21
C GLY A 220 12.40 -0.27 -17.74
N VAL A 221 12.45 0.95 -17.22
CA VAL A 221 12.73 1.22 -15.81
C VAL A 221 11.59 2.05 -15.22
N TRP A 222 11.08 1.64 -14.08
CA TRP A 222 10.07 2.41 -13.37
C TRP A 222 10.71 3.63 -12.70
N VAL A 223 10.10 4.78 -12.90
CA VAL A 223 10.56 6.06 -12.35
C VAL A 223 9.41 6.78 -11.65
N LEU A 224 9.67 7.26 -10.45
CA LEU A 224 8.76 8.14 -9.75
C LEU A 224 9.26 9.59 -9.88
N ARG A 225 8.40 10.48 -10.39
CA ARG A 225 8.66 11.92 -10.46
C ARG A 225 8.02 12.60 -9.25
N PRO A 226 8.80 12.99 -8.23
CA PRO A 226 8.25 13.57 -7.01
C PRO A 226 7.56 14.90 -7.29
N HIS A 227 6.36 15.09 -6.77
CA HIS A 227 5.71 16.38 -6.72
C HIS A 227 5.50 16.86 -5.28
N ARG A 228 5.64 15.98 -4.30
CA ARG A 228 5.57 16.32 -2.87
C ARG A 228 6.34 15.30 -2.04
N VAL A 229 7.08 15.81 -1.04
CA VAL A 229 7.64 15.00 0.04
C VAL A 229 7.00 15.43 1.35
N ALA A 230 6.53 14.51 2.14
CA ALA A 230 5.79 14.76 3.37
C ALA A 230 6.30 13.86 4.50
N ASP A 231 6.19 14.34 5.73
CA ASP A 231 6.38 13.49 6.90
C ASP A 231 5.21 12.48 6.99
N PRO A 232 5.45 11.26 7.50
CA PRO A 232 4.36 10.33 7.76
C PRO A 232 3.39 11.02 8.72
N VAL A 233 2.15 11.10 8.33
CA VAL A 233 1.11 11.51 9.27
C VAL A 233 0.91 10.30 10.18
N HIS A 234 1.32 10.40 11.43
CA HIS A 234 1.09 9.35 12.40
C HIS A 234 -0.42 9.19 12.56
N ALA A 235 -0.93 7.98 12.34
CA ALA A 235 -2.16 7.57 12.96
C ALA A 235 -1.90 7.63 14.46
N GLY A 236 -2.53 8.59 15.14
CA GLY A 236 -2.34 8.93 16.54
C GLY A 236 -2.75 7.79 17.47
#